data_c271ad1ab57a53652d56f38015ce9d19
#
_entry.id   c271ad1ab57a53652d56f38015ce9d19
#
_cell.length_a   1.000
_cell.length_b   1.000
_cell.length_c   1.000
_cell.angle_alpha   90.00
_cell.angle_beta   90.00
_cell.angle_gamma   90.00
#
_symmetry.space_group_name_H-M   'P 1'
#
loop_
_entity.id
_entity.type
_entity.pdbx_description
1 polymer ?
#
loop_
_entity_poly.entity_id
_entity_poly.type
_entity_poly.pdbx_seq_one_letter_code
_entity_poly.pdbx_strand_id
1 'polypeptide(L)'
;MASARTSLLACPVCGEPLRAGPGSLSCERSHSFDVARSGYVNLLPARKKLAPSVGDSREMLTARRRFLESGHFAPLADSIVDLVAGAVGEGAAVGRSIAEVGSGTGYYIGRVPDRLHVPNLLYYGFDISKEAVKQAARHDPRVMFVLADVKKQIPLIDGSVVALIDVFAPRNPEEFRRVLDAKGSVIIALPAADHLQELVERFDLLTVPDDKIDAVADGFGSTFELTERQPISYEMHLSPEEALHLIAMGPSARHVDLRRVEGELQDSLSVTASFAVQVFRPRG
;
A
#
# COMPACT_ATOMS: atom_id res chain seq x y z
N MET A 1 -2.51 20.15 -15.10
CA MET A 1 -2.08 18.81 -14.64
C MET A 1 -2.83 18.33 -13.38
N ALA A 2 -3.15 19.14 -12.37
CA ALA A 2 -3.90 18.70 -11.19
C ALA A 2 -5.31 18.16 -11.50
N SER A 3 -6.04 18.75 -12.47
CA SER A 3 -7.41 18.34 -12.82
C SER A 3 -7.55 16.89 -13.31
N ALA A 4 -6.57 16.39 -14.08
CA ALA A 4 -6.63 15.01 -14.59
C ALA A 4 -6.44 13.98 -13.48
N ARG A 5 -5.54 14.24 -12.52
CA ARG A 5 -5.21 13.29 -11.44
C ARG A 5 -6.32 13.09 -10.41
N THR A 6 -7.28 13.99 -10.34
CA THR A 6 -8.39 13.93 -9.39
C THR A 6 -9.68 13.42 -9.99
N SER A 7 -9.69 13.13 -11.30
CA SER A 7 -10.90 12.83 -12.06
C SER A 7 -11.62 11.55 -11.65
N LEU A 8 -10.92 10.62 -10.99
CA LEU A 8 -11.50 9.36 -10.51
C LEU A 8 -11.77 9.34 -8.99
N LEU A 9 -11.45 10.43 -8.27
CA LEU A 9 -11.76 10.52 -6.86
C LEU A 9 -13.25 10.73 -6.63
N ALA A 10 -13.80 10.01 -5.67
CA ALA A 10 -15.19 10.11 -5.22
C ALA A 10 -15.28 10.84 -3.87
N CYS A 11 -16.33 11.59 -3.69
CA CYS A 11 -16.64 12.27 -2.43
C CYS A 11 -16.94 11.23 -1.32
N PRO A 12 -16.20 11.23 -0.19
CA PRO A 12 -16.41 10.26 0.88
C PRO A 12 -17.74 10.47 1.66
N VAL A 13 -18.47 11.54 1.34
CA VAL A 13 -19.76 11.87 1.99
C VAL A 13 -20.95 11.43 1.15
N CYS A 14 -20.88 11.59 -0.17
CA CYS A 14 -22.03 11.34 -1.05
C CYS A 14 -21.73 10.48 -2.29
N GLY A 15 -20.48 10.02 -2.47
CA GLY A 15 -20.09 9.18 -3.61
C GLY A 15 -19.91 9.91 -4.94
N GLU A 16 -20.36 11.16 -5.07
CA GLU A 16 -20.25 11.93 -6.31
C GLU A 16 -18.78 12.19 -6.71
N PRO A 17 -18.47 12.27 -8.02
CA PRO A 17 -17.13 12.59 -8.47
C PRO A 17 -16.63 13.92 -7.91
N LEU A 18 -15.33 13.96 -7.58
CA LEU A 18 -14.64 15.17 -7.14
C LEU A 18 -14.02 15.91 -8.34
N ARG A 19 -14.22 17.23 -8.37
CA ARG A 19 -13.63 18.12 -9.38
C ARG A 19 -12.59 19.05 -8.74
N ALA A 20 -11.49 19.25 -9.45
CA ALA A 20 -10.42 20.14 -9.00
C ALA A 20 -10.83 21.61 -9.11
N GLY A 21 -10.63 22.34 -8.03
CA GLY A 21 -10.67 23.80 -7.93
C GLY A 21 -9.32 24.37 -7.47
N PRO A 22 -9.24 25.68 -7.25
CA PRO A 22 -8.03 26.33 -6.71
C PRO A 22 -7.75 25.86 -5.27
N GLY A 23 -6.78 24.94 -5.11
CA GLY A 23 -6.35 24.44 -3.80
C GLY A 23 -7.33 23.49 -3.10
N SER A 24 -8.42 23.08 -3.75
CA SER A 24 -9.42 22.18 -3.17
C SER A 24 -10.05 21.26 -4.23
N LEU A 25 -10.70 20.19 -3.75
CA LEU A 25 -11.59 19.35 -4.54
C LEU A 25 -13.01 19.54 -4.04
N SER A 26 -14.00 19.56 -4.94
CA SER A 26 -15.41 19.66 -4.56
C SER A 26 -16.29 18.76 -5.41
N CYS A 27 -17.41 18.28 -4.83
CA CYS A 27 -18.48 17.58 -5.56
C CYS A 27 -19.65 18.51 -5.91
N GLU A 28 -20.57 18.03 -6.71
CA GLU A 28 -21.76 18.79 -7.10
C GLU A 28 -22.68 19.14 -5.91
N ARG A 29 -22.62 18.39 -4.80
CA ARG A 29 -23.32 18.67 -3.54
C ARG A 29 -22.54 19.63 -2.62
N SER A 30 -21.54 20.33 -3.13
CA SER A 30 -20.74 21.35 -2.41
C SER A 30 -19.93 20.83 -1.23
N HIS A 31 -19.68 19.50 -1.10
CA HIS A 31 -18.65 19.03 -0.18
C HIS A 31 -17.28 19.41 -0.74
N SER A 32 -16.43 20.01 0.11
CA SER A 32 -15.11 20.51 -0.29
C SER A 32 -14.00 19.91 0.58
N PHE A 33 -12.86 19.62 -0.04
CA PHE A 33 -11.70 18.98 0.58
C PHE A 33 -10.43 19.68 0.15
N ASP A 34 -9.61 20.07 1.11
CA ASP A 34 -8.37 20.78 0.84
C ASP A 34 -7.30 19.89 0.21
N VAL A 35 -6.60 20.43 -0.77
CA VAL A 35 -5.35 19.86 -1.28
C VAL A 35 -4.20 20.48 -0.49
N ALA A 36 -3.46 19.64 0.22
CA ALA A 36 -2.33 20.10 1.02
C ALA A 36 -1.21 20.68 0.13
N ARG A 37 -0.42 21.60 0.67
CA ARG A 37 0.76 22.17 -0.06
C ARG A 37 1.77 21.11 -0.51
N SER A 38 1.82 19.96 0.17
CA SER A 38 2.65 18.81 -0.22
C SER A 38 2.04 17.95 -1.33
N GLY A 39 0.81 18.24 -1.80
CA GLY A 39 0.17 17.57 -2.92
C GLY A 39 -0.83 16.46 -2.54
N TYR A 40 -0.89 16.01 -1.28
CA TYR A 40 -1.90 15.01 -0.89
C TYR A 40 -3.27 15.63 -0.64
N VAL A 41 -4.32 14.81 -0.75
CA VAL A 41 -5.71 15.19 -0.45
C VAL A 41 -6.16 14.51 0.84
N ASN A 42 -6.88 15.24 1.71
CA ASN A 42 -7.49 14.68 2.91
C ASN A 42 -8.97 14.38 2.67
N LEU A 43 -9.29 13.10 2.51
CA LEU A 43 -10.66 12.59 2.34
C LEU A 43 -11.20 11.86 3.57
N LEU A 44 -10.53 11.97 4.74
CA LEU A 44 -11.12 11.51 6.00
C LEU A 44 -12.31 12.40 6.40
N PRO A 45 -13.43 11.82 6.85
CA PRO A 45 -14.55 12.60 7.38
C PRO A 45 -14.13 13.49 8.55
N ALA A 46 -14.51 14.77 8.53
CA ALA A 46 -14.07 15.81 9.47
C ALA A 46 -14.32 15.49 10.96
N ARG A 47 -15.29 14.62 11.27
CA ARG A 47 -15.65 14.23 12.64
C ARG A 47 -14.80 13.08 13.22
N LYS A 48 -13.93 12.47 12.43
CA LYS A 48 -13.13 11.34 12.88
C LYS A 48 -11.77 11.84 13.42
N LYS A 49 -11.68 12.06 14.73
CA LYS A 49 -10.36 12.10 15.38
C LYS A 49 -9.82 10.67 15.38
N LEU A 50 -8.78 10.42 14.62
CA LEU A 50 -8.05 9.16 14.69
C LEU A 50 -7.36 9.09 16.06
N ALA A 51 -7.38 7.91 16.68
CA ALA A 51 -6.57 7.71 17.87
C ALA A 51 -5.08 7.89 17.51
N PRO A 52 -4.25 8.41 18.41
CA PRO A 52 -2.81 8.60 18.15
C PRO A 52 -2.06 7.32 17.72
N SER A 53 -2.63 6.15 18.08
CA SER A 53 -2.09 4.83 17.74
C SER A 53 -2.50 4.31 16.34
N VAL A 54 -3.32 5.06 15.59
CA VAL A 54 -3.76 4.64 14.26
C VAL A 54 -2.73 5.06 13.21
N GLY A 55 -2.25 4.07 12.47
CA GLY A 55 -1.18 4.23 11.48
C GLY A 55 0.22 4.15 12.10
N ASP A 56 1.23 4.33 11.28
CA ASP A 56 2.62 4.30 11.70
C ASP A 56 3.06 5.60 12.37
N SER A 57 3.91 5.51 13.40
CA SER A 57 4.55 6.67 13.99
C SER A 57 5.57 7.29 13.03
N ARG A 58 6.05 8.50 13.34
CA ARG A 58 7.10 9.15 12.54
C ARG A 58 8.39 8.33 12.53
N GLU A 59 8.73 7.72 13.65
CA GLU A 59 9.91 6.88 13.83
C GLU A 59 9.79 5.61 12.96
N MET A 60 8.63 4.93 13.00
CA MET A 60 8.34 3.77 12.15
C MET A 60 8.43 4.13 10.66
N LEU A 61 7.87 5.27 10.25
CA LEU A 61 7.95 5.74 8.85
C LEU A 61 9.38 6.07 8.43
N THR A 62 10.18 6.62 9.34
CA THR A 62 11.60 6.91 9.06
C THR A 62 12.39 5.62 8.88
N ALA A 63 12.22 4.65 9.78
CA ALA A 63 12.85 3.34 9.68
C ALA A 63 12.43 2.61 8.40
N ARG A 64 11.12 2.62 8.08
CA ARG A 64 10.59 2.03 6.84
C ARG A 64 11.23 2.63 5.61
N ARG A 65 11.30 3.95 5.52
CA ARG A 65 11.91 4.60 4.37
C ARG A 65 13.38 4.18 4.22
N ARG A 66 14.18 4.26 5.29
CA ARG A 66 15.59 3.89 5.26
C ARG A 66 15.80 2.44 4.83
N PHE A 67 15.01 1.51 5.41
CA PHE A 67 15.11 0.10 5.05
C PHE A 67 14.67 -0.16 3.60
N LEU A 68 13.58 0.43 3.13
CA LEU A 68 13.13 0.22 1.75
C LEU A 68 14.07 0.86 0.71
N GLU A 69 14.69 2.02 1.05
CA GLU A 69 15.70 2.68 0.21
C GLU A 69 17.01 1.86 0.10
N SER A 70 17.35 1.00 1.09
CA SER A 70 18.51 0.10 0.98
C SER A 70 18.31 -1.04 -0.04
N GLY A 71 17.08 -1.23 -0.54
CA GLY A 71 16.79 -2.11 -1.68
C GLY A 71 16.55 -3.57 -1.32
N HIS A 72 16.61 -3.97 -0.05
CA HIS A 72 16.41 -5.37 0.34
C HIS A 72 15.03 -5.93 -0.06
N PHE A 73 13.99 -5.09 -0.21
CA PHE A 73 12.68 -5.51 -0.69
C PHE A 73 12.45 -5.23 -2.19
N ALA A 74 13.51 -4.91 -2.95
CA ALA A 74 13.40 -4.73 -4.40
C ALA A 74 12.86 -5.98 -5.12
N PRO A 75 13.28 -7.22 -4.80
CA PRO A 75 12.73 -8.41 -5.48
C PRO A 75 11.21 -8.56 -5.31
N LEU A 76 10.68 -8.24 -4.12
CA LEU A 76 9.23 -8.22 -3.90
C LEU A 76 8.56 -7.10 -4.71
N ALA A 77 9.14 -5.90 -4.71
CA ALA A 77 8.58 -4.76 -5.43
C ALA A 77 8.57 -4.99 -6.94
N ASP A 78 9.63 -5.56 -7.50
CA ASP A 78 9.74 -5.87 -8.92
C ASP A 78 8.69 -6.92 -9.34
N SER A 79 8.50 -7.98 -8.54
CA SER A 79 7.44 -8.97 -8.78
C SER A 79 6.06 -8.33 -8.77
N ILE A 80 5.74 -7.45 -7.81
CA ILE A 80 4.46 -6.74 -7.76
C ILE A 80 4.27 -5.89 -9.03
N VAL A 81 5.30 -5.14 -9.44
CA VAL A 81 5.25 -4.27 -10.62
C VAL A 81 5.06 -5.09 -11.91
N ASP A 82 5.70 -6.25 -12.04
CA ASP A 82 5.52 -7.14 -13.20
C ASP A 82 4.10 -7.73 -13.24
N LEU A 83 3.53 -8.12 -12.10
CA LEU A 83 2.14 -8.57 -12.01
C LEU A 83 1.15 -7.45 -12.35
N VAL A 84 1.41 -6.22 -11.90
CA VAL A 84 0.62 -5.04 -12.28
C VAL A 84 0.69 -4.81 -13.80
N ALA A 85 1.89 -4.91 -14.39
CA ALA A 85 2.07 -4.76 -15.84
C ALA A 85 1.29 -5.82 -16.63
N GLY A 86 1.32 -7.08 -16.17
CA GLY A 86 0.52 -8.17 -16.75
C GLY A 86 -1.00 -7.94 -16.63
N ALA A 87 -1.46 -7.36 -15.53
CA ALA A 87 -2.87 -7.08 -15.30
C ALA A 87 -3.42 -5.94 -16.18
N VAL A 88 -2.58 -4.94 -16.50
CA VAL A 88 -3.01 -3.74 -17.24
C VAL A 88 -3.31 -4.05 -18.72
N GLY A 89 -2.61 -4.99 -19.34
CA GLY A 89 -2.81 -5.36 -20.76
C GLY A 89 -2.65 -4.19 -21.73
N GLU A 90 -2.44 -4.47 -23.00
CA GLU A 90 -2.35 -3.44 -24.05
C GLU A 90 -3.73 -2.81 -24.32
N GLY A 91 -3.86 -1.49 -24.16
CA GLY A 91 -5.05 -0.71 -24.54
C GLY A 91 -6.19 -0.65 -23.51
N ALA A 92 -6.14 -1.40 -22.42
CA ALA A 92 -7.23 -1.46 -21.44
C ALA A 92 -7.23 -0.31 -20.41
N ALA A 93 -6.16 0.47 -20.31
CA ALA A 93 -5.92 1.35 -19.15
C ALA A 93 -6.18 2.85 -19.39
N VAL A 94 -6.56 3.29 -20.60
CA VAL A 94 -6.79 4.71 -20.88
C VAL A 94 -7.97 5.24 -20.05
N GLY A 95 -7.72 6.27 -19.22
CA GLY A 95 -8.74 6.83 -18.33
C GLY A 95 -9.09 5.96 -17.12
N ARG A 96 -8.24 5.00 -16.79
CA ARG A 96 -8.32 4.10 -15.63
C ARG A 96 -7.19 4.41 -14.63
N SER A 97 -7.17 3.69 -13.54
CA SER A 97 -6.14 3.87 -12.52
C SER A 97 -5.55 2.58 -12.00
N ILE A 98 -4.36 2.72 -11.43
CA ILE A 98 -3.75 1.75 -10.51
C ILE A 98 -3.80 2.38 -9.12
N ALA A 99 -4.17 1.59 -8.13
CA ALA A 99 -4.28 2.06 -6.75
C ALA A 99 -3.52 1.16 -5.78
N GLU A 100 -2.94 1.74 -4.74
CA GLU A 100 -2.37 1.00 -3.60
C GLU A 100 -3.11 1.41 -2.32
N VAL A 101 -3.58 0.42 -1.56
CA VAL A 101 -4.15 0.59 -0.22
C VAL A 101 -3.09 0.36 0.84
N GLY A 102 -3.05 1.21 1.88
CA GLY A 102 -1.98 1.18 2.87
C GLY A 102 -0.62 1.54 2.27
N SER A 103 -0.58 2.51 1.35
CA SER A 103 0.61 2.83 0.55
C SER A 103 1.81 3.35 1.36
N GLY A 104 1.62 3.70 2.63
CA GLY A 104 2.69 4.20 3.48
C GLY A 104 3.43 5.37 2.84
N THR A 105 4.73 5.21 2.63
CA THR A 105 5.61 6.20 1.98
C THR A 105 5.59 6.13 0.44
N GLY A 106 4.77 5.27 -0.16
CA GLY A 106 4.59 5.15 -1.61
C GLY A 106 5.64 4.30 -2.32
N TYR A 107 6.34 3.42 -1.61
CA TYR A 107 7.46 2.65 -2.14
C TYR A 107 7.09 1.73 -3.31
N TYR A 108 5.97 1.00 -3.23
CA TYR A 108 5.55 0.07 -4.26
C TYR A 108 4.85 0.79 -5.41
N ILE A 109 3.83 1.59 -5.13
CA ILE A 109 3.09 2.32 -6.18
C ILE A 109 3.99 3.29 -6.96
N GLY A 110 5.00 3.90 -6.32
CA GLY A 110 5.93 4.82 -6.96
C GLY A 110 6.82 4.17 -8.03
N ARG A 111 7.02 2.85 -7.99
CA ARG A 111 7.76 2.10 -9.02
C ARG A 111 6.94 1.79 -10.27
N VAL A 112 5.62 1.76 -10.14
CA VAL A 112 4.72 1.39 -11.25
C VAL A 112 4.83 2.35 -12.44
N PRO A 113 4.85 3.69 -12.27
CA PRO A 113 5.00 4.64 -13.37
C PRO A 113 6.32 4.51 -14.15
N ASP A 114 7.37 3.97 -13.53
CA ASP A 114 8.67 3.76 -14.19
C ASP A 114 8.64 2.53 -15.12
N ARG A 115 7.77 1.57 -14.86
CA ARG A 115 7.60 0.35 -15.65
C ARG A 115 6.52 0.47 -16.70
N LEU A 116 5.43 1.22 -16.40
CA LEU A 116 4.24 1.33 -17.25
C LEU A 116 4.16 2.72 -17.89
N HIS A 117 4.35 2.76 -19.21
CA HIS A 117 4.26 3.98 -20.01
C HIS A 117 2.90 4.06 -20.73
N VAL A 118 1.80 3.94 -19.97
CA VAL A 118 0.44 3.99 -20.53
C VAL A 118 -0.09 5.43 -20.47
N PRO A 119 -0.45 6.04 -21.62
CA PRO A 119 -1.00 7.40 -21.63
C PRO A 119 -2.28 7.51 -20.79
N ASN A 120 -2.38 8.60 -20.01
CA ASN A 120 -3.55 8.92 -19.17
C ASN A 120 -3.89 7.87 -18.09
N LEU A 121 -2.99 6.95 -17.77
CA LEU A 121 -3.11 6.09 -16.61
C LEU A 121 -2.86 6.90 -15.34
N LEU A 122 -3.74 6.76 -14.34
CA LEU A 122 -3.66 7.49 -13.08
C LEU A 122 -3.16 6.56 -11.97
N TYR A 123 -2.44 7.13 -11.00
CA TYR A 123 -1.87 6.38 -9.89
C TYR A 123 -2.34 6.98 -8.57
N TYR A 124 -2.89 6.14 -7.68
CA TYR A 124 -3.39 6.54 -6.37
C TYR A 124 -2.75 5.73 -5.26
N GLY A 125 -2.31 6.41 -4.19
CA GLY A 125 -1.87 5.79 -2.95
C GLY A 125 -2.77 6.22 -1.80
N PHE A 126 -3.37 5.27 -1.09
CA PHE A 126 -4.25 5.53 0.05
C PHE A 126 -3.59 5.09 1.34
N ASP A 127 -3.58 5.95 2.34
CA ASP A 127 -3.12 5.60 3.69
C ASP A 127 -3.91 6.37 4.75
N ILE A 128 -3.98 5.81 5.96
CA ILE A 128 -4.62 6.43 7.11
C ILE A 128 -3.66 7.35 7.89
N SER A 129 -2.34 7.23 7.66
CA SER A 129 -1.31 8.04 8.30
C SER A 129 -1.09 9.35 7.53
N LYS A 130 -1.45 10.46 8.15
CA LYS A 130 -1.23 11.80 7.58
C LYS A 130 0.25 12.07 7.27
N GLU A 131 1.14 11.60 8.13
CA GLU A 131 2.58 11.80 7.94
C GLU A 131 3.10 10.97 6.76
N ALA A 132 2.60 9.73 6.58
CA ALA A 132 2.94 8.86 5.46
C ALA A 132 2.56 9.51 4.11
N VAL A 133 1.28 9.87 3.92
CA VAL A 133 0.82 10.47 2.65
C VAL A 133 1.51 11.82 2.36
N LYS A 134 1.85 12.58 3.40
CA LYS A 134 2.59 13.84 3.24
C LYS A 134 4.01 13.63 2.76
N GLN A 135 4.71 12.60 3.27
CA GLN A 135 6.06 12.24 2.82
C GLN A 135 6.01 11.69 1.40
N ALA A 136 5.11 10.74 1.13
CA ALA A 136 4.92 10.13 -0.17
C ALA A 136 4.63 11.17 -1.27
N ALA A 137 3.69 12.09 -1.05
CA ALA A 137 3.33 13.13 -2.01
C ALA A 137 4.46 14.13 -2.32
N ARG A 138 5.41 14.32 -1.39
CA ARG A 138 6.62 15.12 -1.64
C ARG A 138 7.66 14.38 -2.46
N HIS A 139 7.72 13.06 -2.27
CA HIS A 139 8.71 12.21 -2.91
C HIS A 139 8.33 11.91 -4.36
N ASP A 140 7.07 11.53 -4.61
CA ASP A 140 6.61 11.20 -5.96
C ASP A 140 5.34 11.97 -6.35
N PRO A 141 5.49 13.07 -7.10
CA PRO A 141 4.35 13.85 -7.57
C PRO A 141 3.57 13.17 -8.71
N ARG A 142 3.99 12.03 -9.25
CA ARG A 142 3.27 11.28 -10.28
C ARG A 142 2.06 10.56 -9.71
N VAL A 143 2.12 10.19 -8.41
CA VAL A 143 1.05 9.51 -7.68
C VAL A 143 0.22 10.52 -6.90
N MET A 144 -1.10 10.39 -6.94
CA MET A 144 -2.01 11.14 -6.08
C MET A 144 -2.17 10.41 -4.75
N PHE A 145 -1.55 10.93 -3.70
CA PHE A 145 -1.69 10.38 -2.37
C PHE A 145 -2.91 10.95 -1.65
N VAL A 146 -3.67 10.07 -1.01
CA VAL A 146 -4.96 10.40 -0.38
C VAL A 146 -4.98 9.87 1.04
N LEU A 147 -5.27 10.75 1.98
CA LEU A 147 -5.51 10.38 3.37
C LEU A 147 -6.93 9.83 3.49
N ALA A 148 -7.07 8.52 3.70
CA ALA A 148 -8.35 7.81 3.73
C ALA A 148 -8.32 6.59 4.66
N ASP A 149 -9.49 6.14 5.11
CA ASP A 149 -9.68 4.89 5.85
C ASP A 149 -10.21 3.80 4.90
N VAL A 150 -9.30 3.09 4.27
CA VAL A 150 -9.63 2.05 3.26
C VAL A 150 -10.38 0.84 3.82
N LYS A 151 -10.39 0.64 5.15
CA LYS A 151 -11.25 -0.36 5.80
C LYS A 151 -12.74 -0.02 5.67
N LYS A 152 -13.05 1.25 5.49
CA LYS A 152 -14.43 1.75 5.38
C LYS A 152 -14.81 2.03 3.96
N GLN A 153 -14.01 2.79 3.25
CA GLN A 153 -14.28 3.20 1.88
C GLN A 153 -12.99 3.61 1.17
N ILE A 154 -12.85 3.17 -0.07
CA ILE A 154 -11.84 3.67 -1.00
C ILE A 154 -12.49 4.81 -1.79
N PRO A 155 -12.03 6.06 -1.66
CA PRO A 155 -12.68 7.21 -2.29
C PRO A 155 -12.36 7.31 -3.79
N LEU A 156 -12.72 6.26 -4.54
CA LEU A 156 -12.66 6.16 -6.00
C LEU A 156 -14.05 5.82 -6.55
N ILE A 157 -14.32 6.25 -7.78
CA ILE A 157 -15.51 5.85 -8.53
C ILE A 157 -15.49 4.36 -8.82
N ASP A 158 -16.68 3.76 -8.92
CA ASP A 158 -16.86 2.33 -9.19
C ASP A 158 -16.20 1.94 -10.52
N GLY A 159 -15.57 0.76 -10.54
CA GLY A 159 -15.00 0.18 -11.75
C GLY A 159 -13.85 0.98 -12.38
N SER A 160 -13.20 1.88 -11.66
CA SER A 160 -12.16 2.77 -12.19
C SER A 160 -10.72 2.25 -12.05
N VAL A 161 -10.51 1.15 -11.32
CA VAL A 161 -9.19 0.59 -11.01
C VAL A 161 -8.94 -0.65 -11.84
N VAL A 162 -7.83 -0.72 -12.59
CA VAL A 162 -7.43 -1.91 -13.36
C VAL A 162 -6.49 -2.83 -12.58
N ALA A 163 -5.72 -2.27 -11.64
CA ALA A 163 -4.91 -3.04 -10.72
C ALA A 163 -4.94 -2.39 -9.33
N LEU A 164 -5.28 -3.17 -8.32
CA LEU A 164 -5.27 -2.76 -6.92
C LEU A 164 -4.16 -3.51 -6.18
N ILE A 165 -3.26 -2.76 -5.55
CA ILE A 165 -2.11 -3.28 -4.82
C ILE A 165 -2.41 -3.21 -3.31
N ASP A 166 -2.15 -4.31 -2.60
CA ASP A 166 -2.20 -4.42 -1.13
C ASP A 166 -0.90 -5.08 -0.64
N VAL A 167 -0.01 -4.32 -0.04
CA VAL A 167 1.23 -4.87 0.55
C VAL A 167 1.15 -4.73 2.06
N PHE A 168 0.94 -5.85 2.75
CA PHE A 168 0.85 -5.93 4.23
C PHE A 168 -0.20 -5.00 4.84
N ALA A 169 -1.23 -4.60 4.07
CA ALA A 169 -2.21 -3.62 4.46
C ALA A 169 -3.55 -4.24 4.89
N PRO A 170 -4.44 -3.46 5.51
CA PRO A 170 -5.80 -3.91 5.81
C PRO A 170 -6.64 -4.05 4.54
N ARG A 171 -7.52 -5.04 4.51
CA ARG A 171 -8.35 -5.42 3.37
C ARG A 171 -9.82 -5.15 3.60
N ASN A 172 -10.51 -4.83 2.51
CA ASN A 172 -11.97 -4.75 2.43
C ASN A 172 -12.39 -5.28 1.04
N PRO A 173 -12.68 -6.60 0.92
CA PRO A 173 -13.00 -7.21 -0.38
C PRO A 173 -14.19 -6.58 -1.10
N GLU A 174 -15.21 -6.11 -0.38
CA GLU A 174 -16.38 -5.44 -0.96
C GLU A 174 -15.98 -4.13 -1.65
N GLU A 175 -15.20 -3.30 -0.96
CA GLU A 175 -14.68 -2.05 -1.52
C GLU A 175 -13.69 -2.29 -2.68
N PHE A 176 -12.84 -3.33 -2.55
CA PHE A 176 -11.95 -3.73 -3.64
C PHE A 176 -12.77 -4.10 -4.89
N ARG A 177 -13.86 -4.91 -4.71
CA ARG A 177 -14.74 -5.27 -5.81
C ARG A 177 -15.45 -4.08 -6.42
N ARG A 178 -15.90 -3.13 -5.60
CA ARG A 178 -16.61 -1.93 -6.07
C ARG A 178 -15.73 -1.06 -6.96
N VAL A 179 -14.50 -0.78 -6.54
CA VAL A 179 -13.60 0.11 -7.29
C VAL A 179 -12.93 -0.55 -8.48
N LEU A 180 -12.83 -1.89 -8.47
CA LEU A 180 -12.12 -2.63 -9.49
C LEU A 180 -12.94 -2.76 -10.78
N ASP A 181 -12.29 -2.52 -11.93
CA ASP A 181 -12.83 -2.84 -13.25
C ASP A 181 -13.20 -4.34 -13.33
N ALA A 182 -14.19 -4.69 -14.13
CA ALA A 182 -14.64 -6.08 -14.27
C ALA A 182 -13.52 -7.04 -14.72
N LYS A 183 -12.51 -6.52 -15.42
CA LYS A 183 -11.33 -7.28 -15.87
C LYS A 183 -10.07 -6.96 -15.07
N GLY A 184 -10.21 -6.14 -14.01
CA GLY A 184 -9.10 -5.73 -13.17
C GLY A 184 -8.59 -6.85 -12.26
N SER A 185 -7.47 -6.61 -11.61
CA SER A 185 -6.85 -7.57 -10.67
C SER A 185 -6.52 -6.92 -9.33
N VAL A 186 -6.66 -7.69 -8.25
CA VAL A 186 -6.12 -7.34 -6.94
C VAL A 186 -4.82 -8.14 -6.74
N ILE A 187 -3.75 -7.45 -6.37
CA ILE A 187 -2.43 -8.03 -6.13
C ILE A 187 -2.11 -7.84 -4.64
N ILE A 188 -2.04 -8.94 -3.90
CA ILE A 188 -1.85 -8.94 -2.45
C ILE A 188 -0.52 -9.58 -2.11
N ALA A 189 0.36 -8.86 -1.43
CA ALA A 189 1.59 -9.40 -0.87
C ALA A 189 1.44 -9.65 0.63
N LEU A 190 1.85 -10.82 1.07
CA LEU A 190 1.76 -11.29 2.46
C LEU A 190 3.12 -11.85 2.90
N PRO A 191 3.54 -11.65 4.17
CA PRO A 191 4.65 -12.41 4.70
C PRO A 191 4.24 -13.89 4.86
N ALA A 192 5.13 -14.80 4.50
CA ALA A 192 5.01 -16.22 4.78
C ALA A 192 5.42 -16.54 6.24
N ALA A 193 5.17 -17.76 6.69
CA ALA A 193 5.38 -18.15 8.09
C ALA A 193 6.85 -18.06 8.52
N ASP A 194 7.77 -18.33 7.60
CA ASP A 194 9.23 -18.28 7.80
C ASP A 194 9.85 -16.89 7.54
N HIS A 195 9.01 -15.87 7.29
CA HIS A 195 9.48 -14.49 7.04
C HIS A 195 10.17 -13.92 8.28
N LEU A 196 11.45 -13.52 8.12
CA LEU A 196 12.32 -12.96 9.16
C LEU A 196 12.52 -13.91 10.36
N GLN A 197 12.47 -15.22 10.13
CA GLN A 197 12.55 -16.25 11.19
C GLN A 197 13.74 -16.02 12.11
N GLU A 198 14.91 -15.68 11.60
CA GLU A 198 16.14 -15.47 12.37
C GLU A 198 16.03 -14.28 13.35
N LEU A 199 15.32 -13.22 12.93
CA LEU A 199 15.03 -12.07 13.79
C LEU A 199 13.91 -12.37 14.79
N VAL A 200 12.89 -13.10 14.36
CA VAL A 200 11.77 -13.53 15.20
C VAL A 200 12.28 -14.36 16.36
N GLU A 201 13.11 -15.37 16.11
CA GLU A 201 13.68 -16.24 17.13
C GLU A 201 14.65 -15.50 18.06
N ARG A 202 15.48 -14.62 17.50
CA ARG A 202 16.50 -13.90 18.28
C ARG A 202 15.93 -12.84 19.20
N PHE A 203 14.89 -12.14 18.78
CA PHE A 203 14.37 -10.95 19.48
C PHE A 203 12.94 -11.12 19.99
N ASP A 204 12.37 -12.33 19.92
CA ASP A 204 10.98 -12.62 20.34
C ASP A 204 9.97 -11.69 19.65
N LEU A 205 10.07 -11.60 18.30
CA LEU A 205 9.18 -10.76 17.51
C LEU A 205 7.85 -11.48 17.26
N LEU A 206 6.87 -10.72 16.75
CA LEU A 206 5.57 -11.27 16.36
C LEU A 206 5.73 -12.28 15.21
N THR A 207 5.17 -13.45 15.37
CA THR A 207 5.15 -14.52 14.36
C THR A 207 4.05 -14.29 13.33
N VAL A 208 4.24 -14.86 12.15
CA VAL A 208 3.21 -14.93 11.11
C VAL A 208 2.49 -16.28 11.24
N PRO A 209 1.15 -16.33 11.39
CA PRO A 209 0.41 -17.59 11.40
C PRO A 209 0.61 -18.40 10.12
N ASP A 210 0.74 -19.71 10.23
CA ASP A 210 0.98 -20.62 9.08
C ASP A 210 -0.16 -20.58 8.06
N ASP A 211 -1.40 -20.41 8.53
CA ASP A 211 -2.61 -20.37 7.72
C ASP A 211 -2.92 -18.99 7.11
N LYS A 212 -2.12 -17.96 7.41
CA LYS A 212 -2.39 -16.58 7.02
C LYS A 212 -2.64 -16.38 5.52
N ILE A 213 -1.85 -17.07 4.69
CA ILE A 213 -1.92 -16.97 3.23
C ILE A 213 -3.24 -17.58 2.73
N ASP A 214 -3.62 -18.73 3.25
CA ASP A 214 -4.86 -19.43 2.89
C ASP A 214 -6.09 -18.72 3.47
N ALA A 215 -6.02 -18.26 4.71
CA ALA A 215 -7.09 -17.49 5.34
C ALA A 215 -7.43 -16.20 4.56
N VAL A 216 -6.42 -15.55 3.95
CA VAL A 216 -6.67 -14.40 3.07
C VAL A 216 -7.34 -14.83 1.78
N ALA A 217 -6.92 -15.92 1.14
CA ALA A 217 -7.55 -16.44 -0.06
C ALA A 217 -9.02 -16.82 0.19
N ASP A 218 -9.30 -17.51 1.30
CA ASP A 218 -10.64 -17.89 1.72
C ASP A 218 -11.54 -16.66 1.97
N GLY A 219 -10.99 -15.64 2.64
CA GLY A 219 -11.71 -14.38 2.90
C GLY A 219 -12.09 -13.60 1.64
N PHE A 220 -11.41 -13.85 0.52
CA PHE A 220 -11.73 -13.28 -0.79
C PHE A 220 -12.64 -14.17 -1.63
N GLY A 221 -12.76 -15.47 -1.30
CA GLY A 221 -13.37 -16.50 -2.14
C GLY A 221 -14.84 -16.27 -2.54
N SER A 222 -15.61 -15.50 -1.78
CA SER A 222 -17.00 -15.14 -2.13
C SER A 222 -17.10 -14.10 -3.25
N THR A 223 -16.11 -13.25 -3.42
CA THR A 223 -16.13 -12.06 -4.29
C THR A 223 -15.13 -12.18 -5.43
N PHE A 224 -14.03 -12.89 -5.19
CA PHE A 224 -12.90 -13.01 -6.09
C PHE A 224 -12.51 -14.47 -6.31
N GLU A 225 -11.84 -14.72 -7.41
CA GLU A 225 -11.14 -15.96 -7.72
C GLU A 225 -9.63 -15.73 -7.58
N LEU A 226 -8.94 -16.60 -6.85
CA LEU A 226 -7.48 -16.65 -6.81
C LEU A 226 -6.99 -17.24 -8.14
N THR A 227 -6.32 -16.43 -8.96
CA THR A 227 -5.84 -16.84 -10.29
C THR A 227 -4.36 -17.20 -10.30
N GLU A 228 -3.59 -16.65 -9.37
CA GLU A 228 -2.15 -16.89 -9.26
C GLU A 228 -1.68 -16.77 -7.81
N ARG A 229 -0.71 -17.61 -7.44
CA ARG A 229 0.03 -17.52 -6.18
C ARG A 229 1.51 -17.72 -6.45
N GLN A 230 2.32 -16.72 -6.17
CA GLN A 230 3.75 -16.73 -6.37
C GLN A 230 4.48 -16.65 -5.03
N PRO A 231 5.23 -17.69 -4.62
CA PRO A 231 6.14 -17.59 -3.49
C PRO A 231 7.39 -16.81 -3.90
N ILE A 232 7.88 -15.96 -2.98
CA ILE A 232 9.12 -15.20 -3.15
C ILE A 232 9.93 -15.40 -1.87
N SER A 233 11.07 -16.07 -1.97
CA SER A 233 11.96 -16.29 -0.83
C SER A 233 13.41 -16.08 -1.25
N TYR A 234 14.14 -15.31 -0.44
CA TYR A 234 15.56 -15.03 -0.64
C TYR A 234 16.22 -14.60 0.68
N GLU A 235 17.54 -14.72 0.73
CA GLU A 235 18.35 -14.27 1.86
C GLU A 235 18.74 -12.80 1.68
N MET A 236 18.61 -12.03 2.76
CA MET A 236 19.11 -10.66 2.88
C MET A 236 20.32 -10.64 3.81
N HIS A 237 21.40 -9.96 3.40
CA HIS A 237 22.53 -9.69 4.25
C HIS A 237 22.39 -8.28 4.83
N LEU A 238 22.07 -8.18 6.10
CA LEU A 238 21.72 -6.92 6.77
C LEU A 238 22.87 -6.47 7.67
N SER A 239 23.25 -5.20 7.58
CA SER A 239 24.03 -4.54 8.64
C SER A 239 23.19 -4.41 9.93
N PRO A 240 23.82 -4.17 11.08
CA PRO A 240 23.10 -3.90 12.34
C PRO A 240 22.05 -2.79 12.23
N GLU A 241 22.37 -1.70 11.53
CA GLU A 241 21.44 -0.58 11.31
C GLU A 241 20.25 -0.98 10.45
N GLU A 242 20.44 -1.72 9.36
CA GLU A 242 19.38 -2.19 8.48
C GLU A 242 18.44 -3.18 9.19
N ALA A 243 19.01 -4.10 9.99
CA ALA A 243 18.22 -5.03 10.82
C ALA A 243 17.36 -4.28 11.86
N LEU A 244 17.93 -3.25 12.51
CA LEU A 244 17.18 -2.40 13.42
C LEU A 244 16.06 -1.64 12.72
N HIS A 245 16.31 -1.09 11.53
CA HIS A 245 15.28 -0.41 10.72
C HIS A 245 14.18 -1.38 10.30
N LEU A 246 14.51 -2.61 9.92
CA LEU A 246 13.54 -3.65 9.56
C LEU A 246 12.60 -3.99 10.72
N ILE A 247 13.14 -4.18 11.92
CA ILE A 247 12.35 -4.42 13.13
C ILE A 247 11.50 -3.18 13.47
N ALA A 248 12.12 -2.00 13.46
CA ALA A 248 11.48 -0.74 13.85
C ALA A 248 10.35 -0.30 12.90
N MET A 249 10.35 -0.73 11.64
CA MET A 249 9.28 -0.42 10.69
C MET A 249 8.06 -1.35 10.80
N GLY A 250 8.22 -2.50 11.46
CA GLY A 250 7.20 -3.54 11.54
C GLY A 250 6.30 -3.40 12.77
N PRO A 251 5.25 -4.24 12.88
CA PRO A 251 4.33 -4.21 14.02
C PRO A 251 5.02 -4.58 15.34
N SER A 252 6.08 -5.38 15.30
CA SER A 252 6.87 -5.77 16.47
C SER A 252 7.52 -4.59 17.19
N ALA A 253 7.76 -3.48 16.52
CA ALA A 253 8.32 -2.25 17.11
C ALA A 253 7.49 -1.69 18.28
N ARG A 254 6.22 -2.09 18.40
CA ARG A 254 5.32 -1.67 19.50
C ARG A 254 5.41 -2.57 20.73
N HIS A 255 6.13 -3.70 20.64
CA HIS A 255 6.17 -4.76 21.64
C HIS A 255 7.58 -5.07 22.14
N VAL A 256 8.62 -4.62 21.42
CA VAL A 256 10.02 -4.87 21.78
C VAL A 256 10.73 -3.58 22.21
N ASP A 257 11.72 -3.72 23.09
CA ASP A 257 12.62 -2.63 23.42
C ASP A 257 13.70 -2.48 22.34
N LEU A 258 13.50 -1.50 21.46
CA LEU A 258 14.43 -1.24 20.34
C LEU A 258 15.84 -0.86 20.82
N ARG A 259 16.03 -0.32 22.04
CA ARG A 259 17.37 -0.03 22.57
C ARG A 259 18.10 -1.31 22.93
N ARG A 260 17.39 -2.30 23.50
CA ARG A 260 17.94 -3.63 23.73
C ARG A 260 18.36 -4.29 22.41
N VAL A 261 17.46 -4.26 21.42
CA VAL A 261 17.75 -4.80 20.08
C VAL A 261 18.99 -4.15 19.47
N GLU A 262 19.11 -2.82 19.51
CA GLU A 262 20.26 -2.07 19.02
C GLU A 262 21.56 -2.48 19.75
N GLY A 263 21.51 -2.67 21.06
CA GLY A 263 22.66 -3.11 21.85
C GLY A 263 23.12 -4.54 21.57
N GLU A 264 22.21 -5.42 21.11
CA GLU A 264 22.49 -6.82 20.78
C GLU A 264 22.89 -7.03 19.29
N LEU A 265 22.61 -6.07 18.41
CA LEU A 265 22.99 -6.09 16.99
C LEU A 265 24.41 -5.54 16.81
N GLN A 266 25.43 -6.40 16.92
CA GLN A 266 26.83 -5.99 16.79
C GLN A 266 27.39 -6.32 15.40
N ASP A 267 26.94 -7.41 14.78
CA ASP A 267 27.45 -7.92 13.51
C ASP A 267 26.34 -7.96 12.44
N SER A 268 26.78 -8.00 11.17
CA SER A 268 25.88 -8.27 10.06
C SER A 268 25.28 -9.66 10.18
N LEU A 269 24.05 -9.83 9.73
CA LEU A 269 23.34 -11.11 9.80
C LEU A 269 22.62 -11.42 8.49
N SER A 270 22.49 -12.71 8.21
CA SER A 270 21.63 -13.22 7.15
C SER A 270 20.22 -13.40 7.67
N VAL A 271 19.23 -12.92 6.93
CA VAL A 271 17.81 -12.97 7.30
C VAL A 271 16.98 -13.39 6.10
N THR A 272 16.09 -14.35 6.33
CA THR A 272 15.17 -14.84 5.29
C THR A 272 14.04 -13.85 5.04
N ALA A 273 13.96 -13.31 3.83
CA ALA A 273 12.79 -12.61 3.33
C ALA A 273 11.88 -13.61 2.62
N SER A 274 10.70 -13.89 3.16
CA SER A 274 9.77 -14.87 2.61
C SER A 274 8.37 -14.29 2.51
N PHE A 275 7.80 -14.31 1.29
CA PHE A 275 6.52 -13.71 0.96
C PHE A 275 5.70 -14.63 0.06
N ALA A 276 4.37 -14.41 0.06
CA ALA A 276 3.49 -14.90 -0.98
C ALA A 276 2.80 -13.70 -1.65
N VAL A 277 2.85 -13.64 -2.97
CA VAL A 277 2.05 -12.69 -3.76
C VAL A 277 0.89 -13.46 -4.38
N GLN A 278 -0.32 -12.98 -4.13
CA GLN A 278 -1.57 -13.56 -4.62
C GLN A 278 -2.24 -12.60 -5.58
N VAL A 279 -2.72 -13.12 -6.71
CA VAL A 279 -3.49 -12.34 -7.70
C VAL A 279 -4.92 -12.85 -7.72
N PHE A 280 -5.85 -11.92 -7.56
CA PHE A 280 -7.27 -12.18 -7.57
C PHE A 280 -7.97 -11.44 -8.70
N ARG A 281 -8.98 -12.09 -9.29
CA ARG A 281 -9.88 -11.46 -10.26
C ARG A 281 -11.32 -11.51 -9.76
N PRO A 282 -12.15 -10.50 -10.11
CA PRO A 282 -13.57 -10.53 -9.76
C PRO A 282 -14.22 -11.80 -10.28
N ARG A 283 -15.06 -12.43 -9.45
CA ARG A 283 -16.02 -13.43 -9.94
C ARG A 283 -17.07 -12.75 -10.80
N GLY A 284 -17.46 -13.37 -11.87
CA GLY A 284 -18.50 -12.88 -12.80
C GLY A 284 -19.88 -12.82 -12.16
#